data_47bc717cbc060c1d728c384ccd6308ac
#
_entry.id   47bc717cbc060c1d728c384ccd6308ac
#
_cell.length_a   1.000
_cell.length_b   1.000
_cell.length_c   1.000
_cell.angle_alpha   90.00
_cell.angle_beta   90.00
_cell.angle_gamma   90.00
#
_symmetry.space_group_name_H-M   'P 1'
#
loop_
_entity.id
_entity.type
_entity.pdbx_description
1 polymer ?
#
loop_
_entity_poly.entity_id
_entity_poly.type
_entity_poly.pdbx_seq_one_letter_code
_entity_poly.pdbx_strand_id
1 'polypeptide(L)'
;MDYKKAFERFEDKDAFIKTTVLPPVDGAQKAALNRKGNILFNSGDIEGASRIFLTTRYSDGLSRVGDHYMSQHRAIEALRMYWLASDRAKYEPLLMRLAAMLQDLIHEEEGLSDE
;
A
#
# COMPACT_ATOMS: atom_id res chain seq x y z
N MET A 1 3.59 32.13 -2.64
CA MET A 1 2.58 31.12 -2.31
C MET A 1 2.87 30.53 -0.95
N ASP A 2 1.91 30.61 -0.04
CA ASP A 2 2.10 30.12 1.32
C ASP A 2 1.65 28.67 1.40
N TYR A 3 2.62 27.76 1.35
CA TYR A 3 2.37 26.31 1.43
C TYR A 3 1.76 25.90 2.76
N LYS A 4 2.02 26.64 3.84
CA LYS A 4 1.44 26.39 5.16
C LYS A 4 -0.08 26.54 5.15
N LYS A 5 -0.60 27.59 4.54
CA LYS A 5 -2.05 27.83 4.42
C LYS A 5 -2.72 26.77 3.55
N ALA A 6 -2.07 26.36 2.47
CA ALA A 6 -2.60 25.29 1.61
C ALA A 6 -2.63 23.96 2.38
N PHE A 7 -1.63 23.69 3.20
CA PHE A 7 -1.53 22.48 4.01
C PHE A 7 -2.58 22.47 5.14
N GLU A 8 -2.76 23.61 5.80
CA GLU A 8 -3.79 23.77 6.84
C GLU A 8 -5.19 23.55 6.28
N ARG A 9 -5.47 24.07 5.09
CA ARG A 9 -6.73 23.83 4.38
C ARG A 9 -6.94 22.35 4.07
N PHE A 10 -5.88 21.66 3.73
CA PHE A 10 -5.92 20.25 3.42
C PHE A 10 -6.19 19.42 4.68
N GLU A 11 -5.55 19.75 5.79
CA GLU A 11 -5.78 19.11 7.07
C GLU A 11 -7.21 19.32 7.57
N ASP A 12 -7.74 20.53 7.44
CA ASP A 12 -9.12 20.83 7.81
C ASP A 12 -10.13 20.05 6.97
N LYS A 13 -9.88 19.93 5.67
CA LYS A 13 -10.72 19.12 4.77
C LYS A 13 -10.63 17.63 5.10
N ASP A 14 -9.43 17.13 5.41
CA ASP A 14 -9.24 15.74 5.82
C ASP A 14 -9.89 15.47 7.16
N ALA A 15 -9.81 16.39 8.12
CA ALA A 15 -10.49 16.28 9.40
C ALA A 15 -12.00 16.27 9.21
N PHE A 16 -12.53 17.09 8.31
CA PHE A 16 -13.95 17.12 7.97
C PHE A 16 -14.38 15.82 7.29
N ILE A 17 -13.60 15.32 6.35
CA ILE A 17 -13.86 14.05 5.68
C ILE A 17 -13.80 12.89 6.67
N LYS A 18 -12.86 12.90 7.61
CA LYS A 18 -12.76 11.88 8.66
C LYS A 18 -13.97 11.85 9.58
N THR A 19 -14.61 12.98 9.84
CA THR A 19 -15.80 13.04 10.67
C THR A 19 -17.06 12.58 9.93
N THR A 20 -17.06 12.62 8.59
CA THR A 20 -18.16 12.15 7.74
C THR A 20 -17.96 10.74 7.24
N VAL A 21 -16.75 10.20 7.36
CA VAL A 21 -16.41 8.85 6.95
C VAL A 21 -16.90 7.85 7.99
N LEU A 22 -17.41 6.75 7.50
CA LEU A 22 -17.91 5.56 8.12
C LEU A 22 -17.44 5.34 9.56
N PRO A 23 -18.35 5.01 10.49
CA PRO A 23 -17.95 4.65 11.86
C PRO A 23 -16.94 3.51 11.82
N PRO A 24 -16.01 3.44 12.79
CA PRO A 24 -15.04 2.36 12.82
C PRO A 24 -15.75 1.01 12.82
N VAL A 25 -15.30 0.12 11.96
CA VAL A 25 -15.84 -1.24 11.84
C VAL A 25 -15.53 -1.99 13.13
N ASP A 26 -16.52 -2.58 13.77
CA ASP A 26 -16.31 -3.35 15.00
C ASP A 26 -15.63 -4.71 14.71
N GLY A 27 -15.20 -5.39 15.78
CA GLY A 27 -14.46 -6.66 15.64
C GLY A 27 -15.23 -7.75 14.92
N ALA A 28 -16.53 -7.86 15.15
CA ALA A 28 -17.37 -8.86 14.50
C ALA A 28 -17.54 -8.56 13.01
N GLN A 29 -17.74 -7.28 12.66
CA GLN A 29 -17.83 -6.82 11.29
C GLN A 29 -16.52 -7.02 10.55
N LYS A 30 -15.38 -6.72 11.19
CA LYS A 30 -14.06 -6.96 10.61
C LYS A 30 -13.85 -8.43 10.30
N ALA A 31 -14.19 -9.31 11.23
CA ALA A 31 -14.05 -10.76 11.03
C ALA A 31 -14.90 -11.23 9.85
N ALA A 32 -16.13 -10.77 9.75
CA ALA A 32 -17.03 -11.12 8.65
C ALA A 32 -16.50 -10.62 7.31
N LEU A 33 -16.02 -9.37 7.26
CA LEU A 33 -15.42 -8.79 6.07
C LEU A 33 -14.14 -9.52 5.66
N ASN A 34 -13.30 -9.87 6.62
CA ASN A 34 -12.06 -10.59 6.33
C ASN A 34 -12.33 -11.98 5.76
N ARG A 35 -13.36 -12.68 6.25
CA ARG A 35 -13.79 -13.94 5.66
C ARG A 35 -14.23 -13.76 4.21
N LYS A 36 -15.00 -12.71 3.93
CA LYS A 36 -15.41 -12.38 2.56
C LYS A 36 -14.19 -12.06 1.69
N GLY A 37 -13.26 -11.29 2.23
CA GLY A 37 -12.01 -10.98 1.54
C GLY A 37 -11.21 -12.22 1.20
N ASN A 38 -11.12 -13.18 2.12
CA ASN A 38 -10.45 -14.46 1.88
C ASN A 38 -11.14 -15.27 0.77
N ILE A 39 -12.47 -15.27 0.74
CA ILE A 39 -13.23 -15.95 -0.31
C ILE A 39 -12.93 -15.29 -1.67
N LEU A 40 -12.95 -13.96 -1.75
CA LEU A 40 -12.63 -13.24 -2.96
C LEU A 40 -11.21 -13.52 -3.43
N PHE A 41 -10.26 -13.50 -2.51
CA PHE A 41 -8.85 -13.80 -2.83
C PHE A 41 -8.72 -15.21 -3.43
N ASN A 42 -9.34 -16.20 -2.80
CA ASN A 42 -9.26 -17.58 -3.24
C ASN A 42 -9.98 -17.80 -4.58
N SER A 43 -10.98 -16.99 -4.90
CA SER A 43 -11.69 -17.04 -6.19
C SER A 43 -10.97 -16.27 -7.30
N GLY A 44 -9.89 -15.58 -6.98
CA GLY A 44 -9.11 -14.82 -7.97
C GLY A 44 -9.46 -13.34 -8.05
N ASP A 45 -10.43 -12.86 -7.29
CA ASP A 45 -10.77 -11.43 -7.22
C ASP A 45 -9.84 -10.73 -6.23
N ILE A 46 -8.63 -10.47 -6.69
CA ILE A 46 -7.57 -9.86 -5.87
C ILE A 46 -7.89 -8.41 -5.53
N GLU A 47 -8.45 -7.66 -6.46
CA GLU A 47 -8.84 -6.26 -6.21
C GLU A 47 -9.93 -6.15 -5.16
N GLY A 48 -10.95 -6.99 -5.26
CA GLY A 48 -12.03 -7.03 -4.26
C GLY A 48 -11.53 -7.40 -2.88
N ALA A 49 -10.68 -8.42 -2.80
CA ALA A 49 -10.04 -8.83 -1.56
C ALA A 49 -9.18 -7.71 -0.98
N SER A 50 -8.38 -7.07 -1.81
CA SER A 50 -7.50 -5.95 -1.40
C SER A 50 -8.31 -4.80 -0.80
N ARG A 51 -9.41 -4.42 -1.42
CA ARG A 51 -10.28 -3.35 -0.90
C ARG A 51 -10.80 -3.67 0.49
N ILE A 52 -11.22 -4.91 0.71
CA ILE A 52 -11.71 -5.36 2.02
C ILE A 52 -10.58 -5.31 3.04
N PHE A 53 -9.43 -5.88 2.73
CA PHE A 53 -8.28 -5.93 3.64
C PHE A 53 -7.74 -4.54 3.97
N LEU A 54 -7.80 -3.60 3.04
CA LEU A 54 -7.44 -2.19 3.29
C LEU A 54 -8.44 -1.54 4.24
N THR A 55 -9.72 -1.79 4.07
CA THR A 55 -10.78 -1.24 4.92
C THR A 55 -10.67 -1.76 6.35
N THR A 56 -10.40 -3.05 6.52
CA THR A 56 -10.28 -3.69 7.84
C THR A 56 -8.87 -3.59 8.43
N ARG A 57 -7.89 -3.16 7.62
CA ARG A 57 -6.46 -3.14 7.97
C ARG A 57 -5.95 -4.53 8.39
N TYR A 58 -6.39 -5.55 7.69
CA TYR A 58 -6.01 -6.94 7.94
C TYR A 58 -4.63 -7.22 7.34
N SER A 59 -3.60 -7.16 8.19
CA SER A 59 -2.20 -7.27 7.77
C SER A 59 -1.88 -8.57 7.02
N ASP A 60 -2.35 -9.70 7.52
CA ASP A 60 -2.09 -11.00 6.88
C ASP A 60 -2.68 -11.06 5.48
N GLY A 61 -3.88 -10.50 5.29
CA GLY A 61 -4.52 -10.42 3.99
C GLY A 61 -3.76 -9.54 3.03
N LEU A 62 -3.33 -8.36 3.50
CA LEU A 62 -2.53 -7.43 2.70
C LEU A 62 -1.19 -8.03 2.28
N SER A 63 -0.51 -8.74 3.19
CA SER A 63 0.74 -9.43 2.86
C SER A 63 0.53 -10.50 1.79
N ARG A 64 -0.58 -11.25 1.86
CA ARG A 64 -0.90 -12.25 0.84
C ARG A 64 -1.19 -11.61 -0.53
N VAL A 65 -1.87 -10.46 -0.54
CA VAL A 65 -2.06 -9.68 -1.78
C VAL A 65 -0.71 -9.26 -2.34
N GLY A 66 0.20 -8.81 -1.49
CA GLY A 66 1.58 -8.49 -1.87
C GLY A 66 2.30 -9.69 -2.49
N ASP A 67 2.20 -10.85 -1.87
CA ASP A 67 2.80 -12.09 -2.39
C ASP A 67 2.24 -12.43 -3.78
N HIS A 68 0.94 -12.22 -3.99
CA HIS A 68 0.32 -12.42 -5.28
C HIS A 68 0.91 -11.49 -6.34
N TYR A 69 1.07 -10.20 -6.03
CA TYR A 69 1.70 -9.25 -6.95
C TYR A 69 3.16 -9.63 -7.24
N MET A 70 3.90 -10.11 -6.23
CA MET A 70 5.28 -10.59 -6.46
C MET A 70 5.33 -11.75 -7.45
N SER A 71 4.36 -12.67 -7.38
CA SER A 71 4.28 -13.79 -8.31
C SER A 71 4.03 -13.33 -9.75
N GLN A 72 3.48 -12.14 -9.93
CA GLN A 72 3.22 -11.53 -11.23
C GLN A 72 4.32 -10.54 -11.67
N HIS A 73 5.43 -10.49 -10.95
CA HIS A 73 6.53 -9.55 -11.18
C HIS A 73 6.11 -8.09 -11.07
N ARG A 74 5.14 -7.80 -10.20
CA ARG A 74 4.63 -6.45 -9.93
C ARG A 74 5.17 -5.98 -8.59
N ALA A 75 6.47 -5.68 -8.55
CA ALA A 75 7.18 -5.38 -7.31
C ALA A 75 6.72 -4.08 -6.63
N ILE A 76 6.32 -3.08 -7.41
CA ILE A 76 5.87 -1.78 -6.86
C ILE A 76 4.53 -1.96 -6.12
N GLU A 77 3.58 -2.66 -6.72
CA GLU A 77 2.30 -2.96 -6.09
C GLU A 77 2.48 -3.85 -4.86
N ALA A 78 3.37 -4.83 -4.95
CA ALA A 78 3.71 -5.69 -3.81
C ALA A 78 4.29 -4.88 -2.65
N LEU A 79 5.24 -4.00 -2.94
CA LEU A 79 5.86 -3.12 -1.95
C LEU A 79 4.79 -2.28 -1.22
N ARG A 80 3.85 -1.72 -1.97
CA ARG A 80 2.75 -0.93 -1.40
C ARG A 80 1.93 -1.76 -0.42
N MET A 81 1.59 -2.99 -0.80
CA MET A 81 0.80 -3.89 0.05
C MET A 81 1.56 -4.29 1.32
N TYR A 82 2.83 -4.63 1.20
CA TYR A 82 3.67 -4.96 2.36
C TYR A 82 3.85 -3.77 3.29
N TRP A 83 4.01 -2.58 2.73
CA TRP A 83 4.12 -1.35 3.51
C TRP A 83 2.84 -1.10 4.32
N LEU A 84 1.66 -1.20 3.67
CA LEU A 84 0.37 -1.01 4.32
C LEU A 84 0.10 -2.11 5.36
N ALA A 85 0.62 -3.31 5.15
CA ALA A 85 0.56 -4.41 6.10
C ALA A 85 1.53 -4.25 7.27
N SER A 86 2.44 -3.30 7.20
CA SER A 86 3.56 -3.14 8.13
C SER A 86 4.44 -4.40 8.19
N ASP A 87 4.54 -5.12 7.09
CA ASP A 87 5.34 -6.34 6.98
C ASP A 87 6.77 -5.99 6.58
N ARG A 88 7.53 -5.54 7.55
CA ARG A 88 8.90 -5.04 7.36
C ARG A 88 9.82 -6.09 6.76
N ALA A 89 9.68 -7.33 7.18
CA ALA A 89 10.51 -8.42 6.66
C ALA A 89 10.38 -8.58 5.14
N LYS A 90 9.21 -8.23 4.59
CA LYS A 90 8.95 -8.33 3.15
C LYS A 90 9.19 -7.01 2.41
N TYR A 91 8.85 -5.86 3.00
CA TYR A 91 9.03 -4.59 2.27
C TYR A 91 10.48 -4.10 2.28
N GLU A 92 11.23 -4.36 3.33
CA GLU A 92 12.61 -3.84 3.46
C GLU A 92 13.54 -4.32 2.34
N PRO A 93 13.60 -5.62 2.00
CA PRO A 93 14.43 -6.07 0.88
C PRO A 93 14.02 -5.46 -0.46
N LEU A 94 12.71 -5.23 -0.69
CA LEU A 94 12.23 -4.59 -1.91
C LEU A 94 12.66 -3.13 -1.99
N LEU A 95 12.58 -2.40 -0.88
CA LEU A 95 13.05 -1.02 -0.80
C LEU A 95 14.53 -0.92 -1.13
N MET A 96 15.34 -1.82 -0.57
CA MET A 96 16.78 -1.84 -0.82
C MET A 96 17.10 -2.12 -2.29
N ARG A 97 16.39 -3.05 -2.91
CA ARG A 97 16.56 -3.37 -4.34
C ARG A 97 16.19 -2.19 -5.22
N LEU A 98 15.06 -1.53 -4.94
CA LEU A 98 14.63 -0.36 -5.69
C LEU A 98 15.60 0.80 -5.53
N ALA A 99 16.13 1.03 -4.33
CA ALA A 99 17.13 2.04 -4.08
C ALA A 99 18.42 1.77 -4.86
N ALA A 100 18.87 0.52 -4.91
CA ALA A 100 20.05 0.11 -5.67
C ALA A 100 19.83 0.33 -7.17
N MET A 101 18.66 -0.01 -7.69
CA MET A 101 18.32 0.20 -9.11
C MET A 101 18.32 1.69 -9.46
N LEU A 102 17.78 2.54 -8.58
CA LEU A 102 17.79 3.98 -8.79
C LEU A 102 19.19 4.55 -8.80
N GLN A 103 20.06 4.07 -7.91
CA GLN A 103 21.47 4.48 -7.89
C GLN A 103 22.18 4.14 -9.18
N ASP A 104 21.96 2.93 -9.70
CA ASP A 104 22.54 2.49 -10.96
C ASP A 104 22.08 3.37 -12.12
N LEU A 105 20.79 3.71 -12.17
CA LEU A 105 20.24 4.60 -13.20
C LEU A 105 20.84 6.00 -13.11
N ILE A 106 21.00 6.54 -11.91
CA ILE A 106 21.62 7.86 -11.69
C ILE A 106 23.08 7.84 -12.17
N HIS A 107 23.83 6.80 -11.84
CA HIS A 107 25.21 6.63 -12.28
C HIS A 107 25.31 6.53 -13.81
N GLU A 108 24.41 5.82 -14.46
CA GLU A 108 24.36 5.75 -15.91
C GLU A 108 24.12 7.13 -16.54
N GLU A 109 23.19 7.91 -16.01
CA GLU A 109 22.92 9.28 -16.47
C GLU A 109 24.12 10.20 -16.26
N GLU A 110 24.80 10.11 -15.13
CA GLU A 110 26.02 10.86 -14.85
C GLU A 110 27.13 10.50 -15.82
N GLY A 111 27.31 9.21 -16.12
CA GLY A 111 28.28 8.74 -17.10
C GLY A 111 28.00 9.25 -18.51
N LEU A 112 26.72 9.34 -18.89
CA LEU A 112 26.30 9.86 -20.19
C LEU A 112 26.49 11.38 -20.29
N SER A 113 26.32 12.10 -19.20
CA SER A 113 26.46 13.57 -19.18
C SER A 113 27.92 14.01 -19.21
N ASP A 114 28.87 13.16 -18.85
CA ASP A 114 30.31 13.44 -18.87
C ASP A 114 30.94 13.24 -20.27
N GLU A 115 30.20 12.70 -21.21
CA GLU A 115 30.62 12.60 -22.60
C GLU A 115 30.23 13.86 -23.39
#